data_7869708ea7de24af30cffac387aca882
#
_entry.id   7869708ea7de24af30cffac387aca882
#
_cell.length_a   1.000
_cell.length_b   1.000
_cell.length_c   1.000
_cell.angle_alpha   90.00
_cell.angle_beta   90.00
_cell.angle_gamma   90.00
#
_symmetry.space_group_name_H-M   'P 1'
#
loop_
_entity.id
_entity.type
_entity.pdbx_description
1 polymer ?
#
loop_
_entity_poly.entity_id
_entity_poly.type
_entity_poly.pdbx_seq_one_letter_code
_entity_poly.pdbx_strand_id
1 'polypeptide(L)'
;MAWMVATALSAGKAAVVELPTMREVEDLMHMLRNYGLKPFAPAPTGGWMGDVAVLNAETMPAADRYRTYLAVALGQVKVVIGTRAVMYAPVEGPALFAILEDAAYQNMDGMMPYPQARGVMRLRAKSHGGVFVAMANARTPQSQWENTGPGTVETPVSGYSTAIHPLASPLKDATPWVRWLNRDELARLADPSIGARVPHTAVRVLSKALESGPVLLSIPQDNVSETLSCAKCHRQVRCAKCSGPLQLPADRRDSTPRCRWCGAAAINWKCPGCGHERMRVVRVGAAGTAAELTGLFRGVPVVLSSKTQGLVRDVACQPMIVIATPGFEPRVRPVSAEQGSAGHEYRAVAVLDAWTSLYALGVDARLDTLTAWMRAVSLCAPRSRGGQALILGETDPAIAQSLMLWDSRILAAKDLEERVETGMPPAVAAACVWGRRDAVMTLMQRIGALGGDWTACGELPGMLGPVPIAQPDTVDARELEATADRVKAVIRVPQSRRAELAARLHRETARHVASREPGELRFRVDPKDLI
;
A
#
# COMPACT_ATOMS: atom_id res chain seq x y z
N MET A 1 -6.06 16.61 -8.12
CA MET A 1 -5.53 17.28 -6.90
C MET A 1 -5.09 18.72 -7.18
N ALA A 2 -4.23 19.01 -8.14
CA ALA A 2 -3.80 20.40 -8.44
C ALA A 2 -4.97 21.37 -8.67
N TRP A 3 -5.98 20.98 -9.44
CA TRP A 3 -7.19 21.77 -9.63
C TRP A 3 -7.93 22.10 -8.32
N MET A 4 -8.06 21.14 -7.41
CA MET A 4 -8.72 21.39 -6.10
C MET A 4 -7.91 22.38 -5.25
N VAL A 5 -6.58 22.29 -5.27
CA VAL A 5 -5.70 23.23 -4.57
C VAL A 5 -5.85 24.63 -5.16
N ALA A 6 -5.80 24.77 -6.49
CA ALA A 6 -6.00 26.04 -7.16
C ALA A 6 -7.39 26.64 -6.87
N THR A 7 -8.43 25.81 -6.86
CA THR A 7 -9.81 26.23 -6.52
C THR A 7 -9.92 26.68 -5.06
N ALA A 8 -9.32 25.97 -4.11
CA ALA A 8 -9.30 26.39 -2.71
C ALA A 8 -8.60 27.75 -2.55
N LEU A 9 -7.45 27.92 -3.19
CA LEU A 9 -6.68 29.17 -3.14
C LEU A 9 -7.44 30.34 -3.78
N SER A 10 -8.09 30.12 -4.94
CA SER A 10 -8.90 31.16 -5.59
C SER A 10 -10.12 31.58 -4.74
N ALA A 11 -10.62 30.68 -3.88
CA ALA A 11 -11.65 30.99 -2.90
C ALA A 11 -11.08 31.60 -1.60
N GLY A 12 -9.80 32.00 -1.58
CA GLY A 12 -9.14 32.58 -0.41
C GLY A 12 -8.82 31.60 0.72
N LYS A 13 -9.03 30.30 0.53
CA LYS A 13 -8.87 29.24 1.51
C LYS A 13 -7.47 28.64 1.46
N ALA A 14 -7.00 28.10 2.58
CA ALA A 14 -5.77 27.33 2.62
C ALA A 14 -5.97 25.91 2.07
N ALA A 15 -4.85 25.26 1.67
CA ALA A 15 -4.84 23.86 1.27
C ALA A 15 -3.66 23.11 1.89
N VAL A 16 -3.93 21.98 2.51
CA VAL A 16 -2.95 21.08 3.09
C VAL A 16 -3.06 19.74 2.35
N VAL A 17 -1.98 19.34 1.67
CA VAL A 17 -1.98 18.14 0.83
C VAL A 17 -0.89 17.18 1.28
N GLU A 18 -1.30 16.01 1.69
CA GLU A 18 -0.42 14.91 2.09
C GLU A 18 -0.27 13.89 0.97
N LEU A 19 0.97 13.53 0.67
CA LEU A 19 1.35 12.67 -0.45
C LEU A 19 2.27 11.55 0.03
N PRO A 20 2.20 10.34 -0.56
CA PRO A 20 2.91 9.17 -0.04
C PRO A 20 4.42 9.28 -0.09
N THR A 21 4.97 9.90 -1.11
CA THR A 21 6.42 10.06 -1.29
C THR A 21 6.79 11.43 -1.86
N MET A 22 8.06 11.77 -1.80
CA MET A 22 8.56 13.03 -2.40
C MET A 22 8.39 13.06 -3.92
N ARG A 23 8.28 11.93 -4.58
CA ARG A 23 7.99 11.86 -6.03
C ARG A 23 6.62 12.46 -6.33
N GLU A 24 5.58 12.05 -5.62
CA GLU A 24 4.23 12.60 -5.80
C GLU A 24 4.18 14.09 -5.39
N VAL A 25 5.00 14.51 -4.42
CA VAL A 25 5.15 15.94 -4.06
C VAL A 25 5.74 16.72 -5.24
N GLU A 26 6.80 16.21 -5.87
CA GLU A 26 7.42 16.82 -7.05
C GLU A 26 6.45 16.85 -8.24
N ASP A 27 5.71 15.76 -8.49
CA ASP A 27 4.69 15.66 -9.54
C ASP A 27 3.58 16.70 -9.31
N LEU A 28 3.07 16.81 -8.08
CA LEU A 28 2.05 17.80 -7.73
C LEU A 28 2.59 19.22 -7.88
N MET A 29 3.82 19.50 -7.41
CA MET A 29 4.44 20.80 -7.55
C MET A 29 4.62 21.19 -9.04
N HIS A 30 4.99 20.22 -9.89
CA HIS A 30 5.07 20.43 -11.33
C HIS A 30 3.70 20.84 -11.90
N MET A 31 2.64 20.15 -11.52
CA MET A 31 1.29 20.49 -11.96
C MET A 31 0.81 21.86 -11.42
N LEU A 32 1.16 22.22 -10.18
CA LEU A 32 0.80 23.51 -9.59
C LEU A 32 1.50 24.68 -10.31
N ARG A 33 2.70 24.47 -10.84
CA ARG A 33 3.38 25.49 -11.69
C ARG A 33 2.59 25.82 -12.95
N ASN A 34 1.85 24.86 -13.51
CA ASN A 34 0.97 25.11 -14.66
C ASN A 34 -0.22 26.03 -14.30
N TYR A 35 -0.54 26.14 -13.01
CA TYR A 35 -1.51 27.12 -12.47
C TYR A 35 -0.83 28.42 -12.00
N GLY A 36 0.47 28.63 -12.31
CA GLY A 36 1.22 29.83 -11.94
C GLY A 36 1.75 29.83 -10.51
N LEU A 37 1.54 28.75 -9.72
CA LEU A 37 1.99 28.69 -8.34
C LEU A 37 3.47 28.30 -8.25
N LYS A 38 4.24 29.02 -7.42
CA LYS A 38 5.68 28.83 -7.24
C LYS A 38 5.98 28.22 -5.86
N PRO A 39 7.02 27.37 -5.76
CA PRO A 39 7.47 26.88 -4.45
C PRO A 39 7.98 28.04 -3.59
N PHE A 40 7.69 28.02 -2.29
CA PHE A 40 8.23 28.96 -1.33
C PHE A 40 9.72 28.64 -1.08
N ALA A 41 10.59 29.51 -1.58
CA ALA A 41 12.03 29.29 -1.63
C ALA A 41 12.81 30.60 -1.52
N PRO A 42 14.13 30.55 -1.24
CA PRO A 42 14.99 31.73 -1.27
C PRO A 42 14.90 32.48 -2.61
N ALA A 43 14.70 33.78 -2.55
CA ALA A 43 14.63 34.63 -3.75
C ALA A 43 16.02 35.19 -4.13
N PRO A 44 16.30 35.38 -5.43
CA PRO A 44 17.56 35.98 -5.87
C PRO A 44 17.81 37.39 -5.31
N THR A 45 16.73 38.12 -5.02
CA THR A 45 16.75 39.49 -4.45
C THR A 45 16.89 39.51 -2.93
N GLY A 46 17.07 38.33 -2.30
CA GLY A 46 17.07 38.18 -0.84
C GLY A 46 15.67 37.87 -0.28
N GLY A 47 15.64 37.26 0.90
CA GLY A 47 14.39 36.82 1.52
C GLY A 47 13.85 35.51 0.91
N TRP A 48 12.58 35.23 1.20
CA TRP A 48 11.85 34.04 0.72
C TRP A 48 10.54 34.47 0.09
N MET A 49 10.18 33.84 -1.02
CA MET A 49 8.93 34.11 -1.74
C MET A 49 8.40 32.85 -2.42
N GLY A 50 7.09 32.84 -2.68
CA GLY A 50 6.37 31.75 -3.33
C GLY A 50 5.03 31.46 -2.66
N ASP A 51 4.25 30.58 -3.28
CA ASP A 51 2.84 30.34 -2.96
C ASP A 51 2.64 28.99 -2.24
N VAL A 52 3.60 28.05 -2.42
CA VAL A 52 3.48 26.66 -1.99
C VAL A 52 4.62 26.29 -1.08
N ALA A 53 4.30 26.03 0.19
CA ALA A 53 5.22 25.46 1.17
C ALA A 53 5.38 23.95 0.92
N VAL A 54 6.60 23.51 0.65
CA VAL A 54 6.94 22.08 0.57
C VAL A 54 7.58 21.69 1.89
N LEU A 55 6.89 20.87 2.71
CA LEU A 55 7.42 20.37 3.97
C LEU A 55 8.00 18.96 3.78
N ASN A 56 9.31 18.87 3.86
CA ASN A 56 10.05 17.61 3.82
C ASN A 56 10.96 17.51 5.05
N ALA A 57 10.69 16.52 5.91
CA ALA A 57 11.47 16.30 7.12
C ALA A 57 12.83 15.64 6.85
N GLU A 58 13.00 14.96 5.71
CA GLU A 58 14.17 14.13 5.43
C GLU A 58 15.32 14.91 4.78
N THR A 59 14.99 15.79 3.82
CA THR A 59 16.01 16.47 3.01
C THR A 59 16.13 17.97 3.23
N MET A 60 15.10 18.59 3.88
CA MET A 60 15.11 20.04 4.13
C MET A 60 15.90 20.36 5.40
N PRO A 61 16.87 21.31 5.34
CA PRO A 61 17.57 21.81 6.54
C PRO A 61 16.59 22.29 7.62
N ALA A 62 16.92 22.07 8.89
CA ALA A 62 16.02 22.40 10.00
C ALA A 62 15.61 23.88 10.04
N ALA A 63 16.56 24.80 9.73
CA ALA A 63 16.29 26.23 9.69
C ALA A 63 15.29 26.60 8.59
N ASP A 64 15.41 26.00 7.40
CA ASP A 64 14.53 26.27 6.27
C ASP A 64 13.14 25.67 6.50
N ARG A 65 13.08 24.48 7.10
CA ARG A 65 11.83 23.86 7.52
C ARG A 65 11.09 24.73 8.55
N TYR A 66 11.80 25.25 9.55
CA TYR A 66 11.22 26.12 10.56
C TYR A 66 10.73 27.44 9.94
N ARG A 67 11.49 28.04 9.04
CA ARG A 67 11.11 29.27 8.32
C ARG A 67 9.84 29.02 7.48
N THR A 68 9.80 27.91 6.74
CA THR A 68 8.63 27.52 5.95
C THR A 68 7.42 27.31 6.84
N TYR A 69 7.59 26.64 7.99
CA TYR A 69 6.53 26.45 8.98
C TYR A 69 5.99 27.78 9.50
N LEU A 70 6.87 28.73 9.85
CA LEU A 70 6.47 30.07 10.30
C LEU A 70 5.73 30.85 9.22
N ALA A 71 6.15 30.78 7.96
CA ALA A 71 5.46 31.45 6.86
C ALA A 71 4.01 30.95 6.71
N VAL A 72 3.78 29.65 6.94
CA VAL A 72 2.43 29.07 6.96
C VAL A 72 1.65 29.56 8.20
N ALA A 73 2.27 29.52 9.39
CA ALA A 73 1.63 29.95 10.64
C ALA A 73 1.23 31.43 10.64
N LEU A 74 1.99 32.28 9.93
CA LEU A 74 1.71 33.68 9.77
C LEU A 74 0.76 33.99 8.58
N GLY A 75 0.24 32.98 7.91
CA GLY A 75 -0.67 33.14 6.78
C GLY A 75 -0.04 33.69 5.50
N GLN A 76 1.31 33.81 5.45
CA GLN A 76 2.03 34.26 4.25
C GLN A 76 1.93 33.24 3.10
N VAL A 77 1.91 31.96 3.43
CA VAL A 77 1.74 30.86 2.49
C VAL A 77 0.53 30.02 2.88
N LYS A 78 -0.42 29.89 1.94
CA LYS A 78 -1.69 29.20 2.21
C LYS A 78 -1.73 27.77 1.66
N VAL A 79 -0.81 27.39 0.77
CA VAL A 79 -0.74 26.03 0.22
C VAL A 79 0.45 25.30 0.83
N VAL A 80 0.18 24.15 1.45
CA VAL A 80 1.20 23.28 2.06
C VAL A 80 1.09 21.90 1.46
N ILE A 81 2.18 21.42 0.88
CA ILE A 81 2.28 20.07 0.32
C ILE A 81 3.49 19.35 0.90
N GLY A 82 3.44 18.04 0.98
CA GLY A 82 4.56 17.24 1.48
C GLY A 82 4.12 15.85 1.88
N THR A 83 5.02 15.17 2.58
CA THR A 83 4.74 13.86 3.16
C THR A 83 4.09 14.03 4.55
N ARG A 84 4.04 12.98 5.35
CA ARG A 84 3.37 12.93 6.66
C ARG A 84 3.50 14.19 7.55
N ALA A 85 4.61 14.89 7.50
CA ALA A 85 4.83 16.08 8.31
C ALA A 85 3.76 17.19 8.11
N VAL A 86 3.12 17.25 6.94
CA VAL A 86 2.12 18.27 6.61
C VAL A 86 0.82 18.11 7.38
N MET A 87 0.51 16.92 7.91
CA MET A 87 -0.73 16.71 8.67
C MET A 87 -0.87 17.67 9.88
N TYR A 88 0.23 18.27 10.32
CA TYR A 88 0.27 19.24 11.41
C TYR A 88 0.58 20.68 10.95
N ALA A 89 0.58 20.95 9.65
CA ALA A 89 0.85 22.30 9.13
C ALA A 89 -0.10 23.34 9.76
N PRO A 90 0.39 24.47 10.28
CA PRO A 90 -0.38 25.41 11.10
C PRO A 90 -1.18 26.39 10.23
N VAL A 91 -2.09 25.87 9.40
CA VAL A 91 -3.01 26.72 8.62
C VAL A 91 -4.14 27.23 9.49
N GLU A 92 -4.65 28.42 9.18
CA GLU A 92 -5.79 29.04 9.86
C GLU A 92 -7.03 29.07 8.98
N GLY A 93 -8.22 29.09 9.64
CA GLY A 93 -9.52 29.19 8.99
C GLY A 93 -9.91 27.96 8.18
N PRO A 94 -11.00 28.06 7.37
CA PRO A 94 -11.46 26.98 6.52
C PRO A 94 -10.42 26.60 5.47
N ALA A 95 -10.11 25.31 5.38
CA ALA A 95 -9.07 24.80 4.48
C ALA A 95 -9.47 23.50 3.81
N LEU A 96 -8.86 23.23 2.65
CA LEU A 96 -8.87 21.93 2.01
C LEU A 96 -7.79 21.07 2.70
N PHE A 97 -8.18 19.92 3.23
CA PHE A 97 -7.29 18.88 3.72
C PHE A 97 -7.40 17.68 2.77
N ALA A 98 -6.37 17.42 1.99
CA ALA A 98 -6.37 16.36 0.99
C ALA A 98 -5.26 15.34 1.25
N ILE A 99 -5.56 14.06 1.08
CA ILE A 99 -4.60 12.96 1.21
C ILE A 99 -4.65 12.07 -0.02
N LEU A 100 -3.49 11.71 -0.56
CA LEU A 100 -3.37 10.77 -1.67
C LEU A 100 -2.88 9.41 -1.14
N GLU A 101 -3.58 8.32 -1.52
CA GLU A 101 -3.28 6.95 -1.04
C GLU A 101 -3.37 6.86 0.50
N ASP A 102 -4.55 7.10 1.03
CA ASP A 102 -4.83 7.23 2.46
C ASP A 102 -4.44 5.99 3.30
N ALA A 103 -4.33 4.80 2.70
CA ALA A 103 -3.80 3.60 3.34
C ALA A 103 -2.27 3.61 3.52
N ALA A 104 -1.52 4.38 2.73
CA ALA A 104 -0.06 4.35 2.74
C ALA A 104 0.56 4.87 4.04
N TYR A 105 -0.18 5.68 4.79
CA TYR A 105 0.32 6.36 6.00
C TYR A 105 0.02 5.63 7.31
N GLN A 106 -0.69 4.52 7.26
CA GLN A 106 -1.19 3.86 8.48
C GLN A 106 -0.08 3.15 9.26
N ASN A 107 1.00 2.77 8.59
CA ASN A 107 2.14 2.05 9.19
C ASN A 107 3.37 2.93 9.42
N MET A 108 3.24 4.23 9.35
CA MET A 108 4.39 5.11 9.55
C MET A 108 4.86 5.06 11.00
N ASP A 109 6.16 4.84 11.19
CA ASP A 109 6.79 4.93 12.49
C ASP A 109 6.73 6.35 13.03
N GLY A 110 6.73 6.46 14.32
CA GLY A 110 6.64 7.73 15.01
C GLY A 110 6.56 7.54 16.49
N MET A 111 6.30 8.62 17.20
CA MET A 111 6.09 8.56 18.66
C MET A 111 4.67 8.07 18.96
N MET A 112 4.57 7.23 19.99
CA MET A 112 3.26 6.83 20.54
C MET A 112 2.43 8.08 20.89
N PRO A 113 1.13 8.14 20.58
CA PRO A 113 0.23 7.04 20.19
C PRO A 113 0.14 6.72 18.69
N TYR A 114 1.12 7.08 17.87
CA TYR A 114 1.19 6.77 16.44
C TYR A 114 -0.04 7.29 15.66
N PRO A 115 -0.21 8.61 15.53
CA PRO A 115 -1.40 9.18 14.91
C PRO A 115 -1.53 8.80 13.45
N GLN A 116 -2.74 8.44 13.05
CA GLN A 116 -3.05 8.15 11.66
C GLN A 116 -3.27 9.45 10.89
N ALA A 117 -2.54 9.63 9.79
CA ALA A 117 -2.63 10.83 8.98
C ALA A 117 -4.04 11.13 8.48
N ARG A 118 -4.74 10.12 7.95
CA ARG A 118 -6.13 10.24 7.51
C ARG A 118 -7.06 10.74 8.62
N GLY A 119 -6.95 10.17 9.81
CA GLY A 119 -7.75 10.57 10.97
C GLY A 119 -7.47 12.00 11.42
N VAL A 120 -6.19 12.39 11.48
CA VAL A 120 -5.75 13.75 11.83
C VAL A 120 -6.27 14.78 10.82
N MET A 121 -6.08 14.52 9.52
CA MET A 121 -6.52 15.42 8.45
C MET A 121 -8.04 15.62 8.46
N ARG A 122 -8.80 14.53 8.65
CA ARG A 122 -10.26 14.58 8.76
C ARG A 122 -10.75 15.36 9.99
N LEU A 123 -10.10 15.12 11.16
CA LEU A 123 -10.42 15.85 12.39
C LEU A 123 -10.14 17.34 12.22
N ARG A 124 -9.01 17.69 11.63
CA ARG A 124 -8.63 19.08 11.35
C ARG A 124 -9.60 19.75 10.37
N ALA A 125 -9.98 19.07 9.29
CA ALA A 125 -10.99 19.59 8.38
C ALA A 125 -12.28 19.97 9.13
N LYS A 126 -12.74 19.08 10.03
CA LYS A 126 -13.93 19.36 10.86
C LYS A 126 -13.69 20.57 11.80
N SER A 127 -12.55 20.63 12.50
CA SER A 127 -12.27 21.71 13.45
C SER A 127 -12.05 23.08 12.79
N HIS A 128 -11.57 23.10 11.54
CA HIS A 128 -11.35 24.30 10.74
C HIS A 128 -12.59 24.72 9.90
N GLY A 129 -13.71 23.99 9.97
CA GLY A 129 -14.86 24.22 9.09
C GLY A 129 -14.52 24.05 7.61
N GLY A 130 -13.58 23.18 7.31
CA GLY A 130 -13.04 22.91 5.99
C GLY A 130 -13.57 21.60 5.38
N VAL A 131 -12.90 21.14 4.33
CA VAL A 131 -13.25 19.92 3.59
C VAL A 131 -12.09 18.93 3.67
N PHE A 132 -12.40 17.65 3.94
CA PHE A 132 -11.45 16.55 3.84
C PHE A 132 -11.70 15.77 2.55
N VAL A 133 -10.64 15.49 1.79
CA VAL A 133 -10.68 14.70 0.56
C VAL A 133 -9.63 13.59 0.62
N ALA A 134 -10.09 12.35 0.57
CA ALA A 134 -9.21 11.18 0.36
C ALA A 134 -9.28 10.77 -1.12
N MET A 135 -8.12 10.66 -1.75
CA MET A 135 -7.95 10.19 -3.13
C MET A 135 -7.03 8.98 -3.13
N ALA A 136 -7.40 7.94 -3.85
CA ALA A 136 -6.56 6.74 -3.98
C ALA A 136 -6.81 6.04 -5.32
N ASN A 137 -5.83 5.28 -5.79
CA ASN A 137 -6.02 4.35 -6.91
C ASN A 137 -6.96 3.21 -6.49
N ALA A 138 -6.79 2.69 -5.27
CA ALA A 138 -7.67 1.68 -4.71
C ALA A 138 -8.41 2.23 -3.49
N ARG A 139 -9.74 2.02 -3.46
CA ARG A 139 -10.59 2.43 -2.34
C ARG A 139 -10.27 1.60 -1.10
N THR A 140 -10.02 2.26 0.03
CA THR A 140 -9.80 1.59 1.31
C THR A 140 -11.11 1.05 1.89
N PRO A 141 -11.08 -0.05 2.68
CA PRO A 141 -12.25 -0.51 3.44
C PRO A 141 -12.82 0.56 4.37
N GLN A 142 -11.97 1.44 4.91
CA GLN A 142 -12.40 2.58 5.71
C GLN A 142 -13.24 3.58 4.88
N SER A 143 -12.78 3.93 3.68
CA SER A 143 -13.55 4.81 2.77
C SER A 143 -14.83 4.13 2.30
N GLN A 144 -14.81 2.82 2.07
CA GLN A 144 -16.00 2.04 1.74
C GLN A 144 -17.01 2.10 2.88
N TRP A 145 -16.59 1.81 4.12
CA TRP A 145 -17.43 1.89 5.31
C TRP A 145 -18.08 3.26 5.51
N GLU A 146 -17.33 4.33 5.29
CA GLU A 146 -17.84 5.69 5.42
C GLU A 146 -18.92 6.05 4.40
N ASN A 147 -18.95 5.35 3.27
CA ASN A 147 -19.95 5.55 2.21
C ASN A 147 -21.12 4.59 2.27
N THR A 148 -20.91 3.34 2.72
CA THR A 148 -21.95 2.29 2.69
C THR A 148 -22.41 1.86 4.07
N GLY A 149 -21.62 2.09 5.13
CA GLY A 149 -21.83 1.41 6.40
C GLY A 149 -21.68 -0.12 6.24
N PRO A 150 -22.44 -0.91 6.99
CA PRO A 150 -22.46 -2.36 6.83
C PRO A 150 -23.23 -2.84 5.58
N GLY A 151 -23.87 -1.93 4.84
CA GLY A 151 -24.63 -2.25 3.63
C GLY A 151 -23.79 -2.20 2.35
N THR A 152 -24.44 -2.47 1.23
CA THR A 152 -23.83 -2.47 -0.11
C THR A 152 -24.11 -1.21 -0.92
N VAL A 153 -25.10 -0.39 -0.48
CA VAL A 153 -25.49 0.84 -1.17
C VAL A 153 -24.68 2.01 -0.66
N GLU A 154 -24.15 2.82 -1.56
CA GLU A 154 -23.41 4.04 -1.21
C GLU A 154 -24.35 5.09 -0.62
N THR A 155 -24.42 5.11 0.70
CA THR A 155 -25.13 6.13 1.49
C THR A 155 -24.15 6.73 2.48
N PRO A 156 -24.19 8.06 2.70
CA PRO A 156 -23.31 8.68 3.69
C PRO A 156 -23.63 8.16 5.10
N VAL A 157 -22.70 7.45 5.72
CA VAL A 157 -22.87 6.94 7.10
C VAL A 157 -22.85 8.08 8.12
N SER A 158 -22.13 9.16 7.82
CA SER A 158 -21.96 10.32 8.71
C SER A 158 -22.75 11.55 8.26
N GLY A 159 -23.58 11.45 7.22
CA GLY A 159 -24.29 12.59 6.62
C GLY A 159 -23.41 13.56 5.83
N TYR A 160 -22.09 13.38 5.83
CA TYR A 160 -21.12 14.32 5.25
C TYR A 160 -20.07 13.65 4.34
N SER A 161 -20.20 12.36 4.07
CA SER A 161 -19.30 11.66 3.16
C SER A 161 -19.96 11.46 1.80
N THR A 162 -19.26 11.86 0.74
CA THR A 162 -19.73 11.67 -0.65
C THR A 162 -18.62 10.99 -1.45
N ALA A 163 -18.98 9.88 -2.09
CA ALA A 163 -18.08 9.21 -3.02
C ALA A 163 -18.16 9.90 -4.40
N ILE A 164 -17.00 10.16 -4.98
CA ILE A 164 -16.88 10.70 -6.34
C ILE A 164 -16.22 9.63 -7.21
N HIS A 165 -16.93 9.25 -8.28
CA HIS A 165 -16.45 8.26 -9.23
C HIS A 165 -16.30 8.88 -10.62
N PRO A 166 -15.30 8.45 -11.40
CA PRO A 166 -15.22 8.83 -12.79
C PRO A 166 -16.39 8.25 -13.58
N LEU A 167 -16.79 8.92 -14.64
CA LEU A 167 -17.74 8.38 -15.59
C LEU A 167 -17.15 7.18 -16.33
N ALA A 168 -17.93 6.11 -16.52
CA ALA A 168 -17.45 4.84 -17.04
C ALA A 168 -16.86 4.94 -18.46
N SER A 169 -17.48 5.71 -19.37
CA SER A 169 -16.99 5.83 -20.75
C SER A 169 -15.65 6.58 -20.83
N PRO A 170 -15.50 7.80 -20.29
CA PRO A 170 -14.19 8.47 -20.25
C PRO A 170 -13.11 7.66 -19.52
N LEU A 171 -13.46 6.96 -18.44
CA LEU A 171 -12.54 6.12 -17.71
C LEU A 171 -12.01 4.98 -18.58
N LYS A 172 -12.89 4.30 -19.30
CA LYS A 172 -12.54 3.21 -20.20
C LYS A 172 -11.56 3.67 -21.31
N ASP A 173 -11.74 4.87 -21.83
CA ASP A 173 -10.87 5.40 -22.89
C ASP A 173 -9.53 5.90 -22.34
N ALA A 174 -9.51 6.39 -21.10
CA ALA A 174 -8.32 6.91 -20.42
C ALA A 174 -7.44 5.83 -19.77
N THR A 175 -7.93 4.60 -19.63
CA THR A 175 -7.20 3.49 -19.01
C THR A 175 -6.73 2.47 -20.04
N PRO A 176 -5.64 1.71 -19.78
CA PRO A 176 -5.20 0.65 -20.67
C PRO A 176 -6.20 -0.51 -20.72
N TRP A 177 -6.09 -1.32 -21.76
CA TRP A 177 -6.83 -2.57 -21.82
C TRP A 177 -6.16 -3.62 -20.94
N VAL A 178 -6.74 -3.93 -19.78
CA VAL A 178 -6.21 -4.91 -18.84
C VAL A 178 -6.74 -6.31 -19.16
N ARG A 179 -5.84 -7.30 -19.22
CA ARG A 179 -6.17 -8.72 -19.41
C ARG A 179 -5.55 -9.55 -18.30
N TRP A 180 -6.34 -10.47 -17.75
CA TRP A 180 -5.86 -11.44 -16.78
C TRP A 180 -5.54 -12.76 -17.47
N LEU A 181 -4.25 -13.05 -17.61
CA LEU A 181 -3.75 -14.29 -18.22
C LEU A 181 -3.50 -15.33 -17.12
N ASN A 182 -4.57 -15.81 -16.53
CA ASN A 182 -4.57 -16.97 -15.66
C ASN A 182 -4.57 -18.27 -16.47
N ARG A 183 -4.51 -19.40 -15.78
CA ARG A 183 -4.44 -20.72 -16.42
C ARG A 183 -5.65 -21.00 -17.32
N ASP A 184 -6.84 -20.63 -16.88
CA ASP A 184 -8.08 -20.90 -17.61
C ASP A 184 -8.15 -20.05 -18.90
N GLU A 185 -7.76 -18.77 -18.80
CA GLU A 185 -7.70 -17.89 -19.98
C GLU A 185 -6.62 -18.34 -20.96
N LEU A 186 -5.44 -18.79 -20.48
CA LEU A 186 -4.39 -19.34 -21.35
C LEU A 186 -4.84 -20.63 -22.03
N ALA A 187 -5.60 -21.49 -21.33
CA ALA A 187 -6.19 -22.68 -21.92
C ALA A 187 -7.22 -22.33 -23.02
N ARG A 188 -8.07 -21.34 -22.76
CA ARG A 188 -9.06 -20.83 -23.73
C ARG A 188 -8.38 -20.24 -24.97
N LEU A 189 -7.21 -19.61 -24.80
CA LEU A 189 -6.42 -19.07 -25.91
C LEU A 189 -5.53 -20.11 -26.60
N ALA A 190 -5.57 -21.37 -26.16
CA ALA A 190 -4.69 -22.44 -26.61
C ALA A 190 -3.20 -22.05 -26.57
N ASP A 191 -2.77 -21.34 -25.52
CA ASP A 191 -1.39 -20.90 -25.35
C ASP A 191 -0.46 -22.13 -25.17
N PRO A 192 0.58 -22.30 -26.01
CA PRO A 192 1.46 -23.47 -25.94
C PRO A 192 2.33 -23.55 -24.69
N SER A 193 2.41 -22.45 -23.95
CA SER A 193 3.27 -22.31 -22.78
C SER A 193 2.50 -22.14 -21.45
N ILE A 194 1.32 -22.78 -21.33
CA ILE A 194 0.55 -22.77 -20.08
C ILE A 194 1.44 -23.24 -18.92
N GLY A 195 1.56 -22.40 -17.88
CA GLY A 195 2.42 -22.65 -16.71
C GLY A 195 3.82 -22.08 -16.83
N ALA A 196 4.19 -21.48 -17.96
CA ALA A 196 5.37 -20.62 -18.01
C ALA A 196 5.12 -19.34 -17.20
N ARG A 197 6.17 -18.78 -16.60
CA ARG A 197 6.10 -17.55 -15.83
C ARG A 197 5.69 -16.37 -16.71
N VAL A 198 6.22 -16.32 -17.95
CA VAL A 198 5.81 -15.38 -18.99
C VAL A 198 5.26 -16.20 -20.16
N PRO A 199 3.94 -16.32 -20.32
CA PRO A 199 3.31 -17.11 -21.38
C PRO A 199 3.58 -16.53 -22.77
N HIS A 200 3.49 -17.36 -23.81
CA HIS A 200 3.69 -16.95 -25.20
C HIS A 200 2.76 -15.80 -25.61
N THR A 201 1.51 -15.82 -25.17
CA THR A 201 0.56 -14.71 -25.37
C THR A 201 1.08 -13.40 -24.81
N ALA A 202 1.70 -13.41 -23.61
CA ALA A 202 2.30 -12.22 -23.02
C ALA A 202 3.54 -11.78 -23.80
N VAL A 203 4.42 -12.70 -24.17
CA VAL A 203 5.61 -12.39 -24.99
C VAL A 203 5.20 -11.68 -26.29
N ARG A 204 4.18 -12.17 -26.99
CA ARG A 204 3.70 -11.54 -28.22
C ARG A 204 3.18 -10.11 -28.01
N VAL A 205 2.42 -9.86 -26.94
CA VAL A 205 1.91 -8.51 -26.61
C VAL A 205 3.06 -7.56 -26.27
N LEU A 206 4.00 -8.01 -25.45
CA LEU A 206 5.16 -7.20 -25.04
C LEU A 206 6.11 -6.93 -26.20
N SER A 207 6.38 -7.92 -27.07
CA SER A 207 7.21 -7.73 -28.28
C SER A 207 6.61 -6.68 -29.21
N LYS A 208 5.29 -6.72 -29.45
CA LYS A 208 4.61 -5.70 -30.26
C LYS A 208 4.68 -4.32 -29.61
N ALA A 209 4.54 -4.21 -28.29
CA ALA A 209 4.65 -2.95 -27.58
C ALA A 209 6.08 -2.36 -27.67
N LEU A 210 7.11 -3.22 -27.60
CA LEU A 210 8.51 -2.84 -27.71
C LEU A 210 8.88 -2.24 -29.08
N GLU A 211 8.11 -2.49 -30.14
CA GLU A 211 8.31 -1.87 -31.44
C GLU A 211 8.15 -0.34 -31.40
N SER A 212 7.36 0.18 -30.44
CA SER A 212 6.98 1.58 -30.36
C SER A 212 7.45 2.30 -29.10
N GLY A 213 8.02 1.61 -28.12
CA GLY A 213 8.53 2.24 -26.91
C GLY A 213 8.76 1.28 -25.74
N PRO A 214 8.91 1.80 -24.52
CA PRO A 214 9.26 1.00 -23.36
C PRO A 214 8.08 0.18 -22.84
N VAL A 215 8.39 -0.98 -22.24
CA VAL A 215 7.45 -1.79 -21.47
C VAL A 215 7.86 -1.89 -20.02
N LEU A 216 6.89 -1.91 -19.10
CA LEU A 216 7.11 -2.05 -17.66
C LEU A 216 6.68 -3.45 -17.20
N LEU A 217 7.56 -4.11 -16.48
CA LEU A 217 7.28 -5.36 -15.78
C LEU A 217 7.32 -5.09 -14.28
N SER A 218 6.15 -5.08 -13.67
CA SER A 218 6.01 -4.93 -12.22
C SER A 218 6.18 -6.28 -11.55
N ILE A 219 7.16 -6.38 -10.66
CA ILE A 219 7.44 -7.59 -9.87
C ILE A 219 7.15 -7.32 -8.39
N PRO A 220 6.65 -8.33 -7.63
CA PRO A 220 6.16 -8.09 -6.28
C PRO A 220 7.24 -7.70 -5.28
N GLN A 221 8.47 -8.16 -5.48
CA GLN A 221 9.58 -7.91 -4.54
C GLN A 221 10.94 -8.04 -5.23
N ASP A 222 11.94 -7.43 -4.60
CA ASP A 222 13.30 -7.30 -5.09
C ASP A 222 14.18 -8.51 -4.75
N ASN A 223 14.06 -9.00 -3.53
CA ASN A 223 14.84 -10.14 -3.05
C ASN A 223 14.37 -11.44 -3.71
N VAL A 224 15.33 -12.32 -3.96
CA VAL A 224 15.01 -13.66 -4.45
C VAL A 224 14.15 -14.38 -3.42
N SER A 225 12.89 -14.57 -3.77
CA SER A 225 11.95 -15.40 -3.03
C SER A 225 11.93 -16.78 -3.66
N GLU A 226 12.25 -17.80 -2.88
CA GLU A 226 12.09 -19.17 -3.31
C GLU A 226 10.69 -19.65 -2.96
N THR A 227 9.96 -20.14 -3.93
CA THR A 227 8.68 -20.82 -3.74
C THR A 227 8.72 -22.19 -4.39
N LEU A 228 7.77 -23.03 -4.01
CA LEU A 228 7.68 -24.39 -4.53
C LEU A 228 6.49 -24.50 -5.48
N SER A 229 6.71 -25.13 -6.64
CA SER A 229 5.66 -25.50 -7.57
C SER A 229 5.72 -27.00 -7.90
N CYS A 230 4.59 -27.55 -8.34
CA CYS A 230 4.55 -28.91 -8.85
C CYS A 230 5.44 -29.04 -10.09
N ALA A 231 6.33 -30.05 -10.11
CA ALA A 231 7.25 -30.24 -11.22
C ALA A 231 6.54 -30.61 -12.55
N LYS A 232 5.31 -31.14 -12.49
CA LYS A 232 4.54 -31.56 -13.68
C LYS A 232 3.57 -30.48 -14.19
N CYS A 233 2.69 -29.98 -13.32
CA CYS A 233 1.63 -29.07 -13.75
C CYS A 233 1.90 -27.61 -13.38
N HIS A 234 3.03 -27.32 -12.79
CA HIS A 234 3.50 -25.99 -12.38
C HIS A 234 2.57 -25.23 -11.41
N ARG A 235 1.51 -25.86 -10.90
CA ARG A 235 0.69 -25.29 -9.83
C ARG A 235 1.55 -25.08 -8.59
N GLN A 236 1.30 -23.98 -7.90
CA GLN A 236 1.99 -23.70 -6.65
C GLN A 236 1.66 -24.76 -5.60
N VAL A 237 2.68 -25.12 -4.86
CA VAL A 237 2.58 -26.10 -3.77
C VAL A 237 1.95 -25.44 -2.56
N ARG A 238 0.90 -26.07 -2.04
CA ARG A 238 0.16 -25.62 -0.86
C ARG A 238 0.20 -26.65 0.26
N CYS A 239 0.13 -26.17 1.48
CA CYS A 239 0.01 -27.01 2.67
C CYS A 239 -1.32 -27.75 2.65
N ALA A 240 -1.29 -29.06 2.88
CA ALA A 240 -2.50 -29.88 2.98
C ALA A 240 -3.36 -29.52 4.22
N LYS A 241 -2.74 -28.94 5.27
CA LYS A 241 -3.41 -28.62 6.53
C LYS A 241 -4.12 -27.25 6.52
N CYS A 242 -3.47 -26.21 5.96
CA CYS A 242 -3.97 -24.83 6.04
C CYS A 242 -3.94 -24.07 4.71
N SER A 243 -3.61 -24.75 3.61
CA SER A 243 -3.44 -24.18 2.27
C SER A 243 -2.38 -23.08 2.13
N GLY A 244 -1.58 -22.82 3.17
CA GLY A 244 -0.48 -21.86 3.17
C GLY A 244 0.68 -22.27 2.25
N PRO A 245 1.59 -21.34 1.92
CA PRO A 245 2.72 -21.62 1.05
C PRO A 245 3.75 -22.51 1.75
N LEU A 246 4.32 -23.45 1.00
CA LEU A 246 5.43 -24.27 1.46
C LEU A 246 6.76 -23.62 1.05
N GLN A 247 7.75 -23.68 1.94
CA GLN A 247 9.12 -23.22 1.70
C GLN A 247 10.14 -24.28 2.12
N LEU A 248 11.30 -24.23 1.50
CA LEU A 248 12.45 -25.00 1.98
C LEU A 248 13.00 -24.37 3.25
N PRO A 249 13.44 -25.16 4.25
CA PRO A 249 14.17 -24.65 5.41
C PRO A 249 15.44 -23.91 4.98
N ALA A 250 15.83 -22.91 5.77
CA ALA A 250 17.09 -22.18 5.54
C ALA A 250 18.31 -23.10 5.70
N ASP A 251 18.24 -24.05 6.62
CA ASP A 251 19.22 -25.12 6.74
C ASP A 251 18.92 -26.21 5.69
N ARG A 252 19.74 -26.24 4.64
CA ARG A 252 19.62 -27.21 3.54
C ARG A 252 19.90 -28.66 3.93
N ARG A 253 20.26 -28.92 5.18
CA ARG A 253 20.44 -30.31 5.71
C ARG A 253 19.08 -31.01 5.88
N ASP A 254 18.01 -30.23 6.22
CA ASP A 254 16.64 -30.72 6.20
C ASP A 254 15.97 -30.25 4.89
N SER A 255 15.81 -31.18 3.94
CA SER A 255 15.20 -30.89 2.65
C SER A 255 13.66 -30.93 2.69
N THR A 256 13.05 -31.19 3.84
CA THR A 256 11.59 -31.32 3.97
C THR A 256 10.92 -29.94 3.97
N PRO A 257 10.10 -29.59 2.95
CA PRO A 257 9.41 -28.31 2.92
C PRO A 257 8.48 -28.14 4.10
N ARG A 258 8.39 -26.91 4.63
CA ARG A 258 7.51 -26.55 5.75
C ARG A 258 6.57 -25.42 5.37
N CYS A 259 5.39 -25.44 5.94
CA CYS A 259 4.40 -24.38 5.73
C CYS A 259 4.82 -23.10 6.46
N ARG A 260 4.82 -21.96 5.75
CA ARG A 260 5.11 -20.64 6.35
C ARG A 260 4.07 -20.19 7.36
N TRP A 261 2.83 -20.69 7.26
CA TRP A 261 1.75 -20.25 8.13
C TRP A 261 1.62 -21.12 9.39
N CYS A 262 1.58 -22.44 9.22
CA CYS A 262 1.32 -23.34 10.34
C CYS A 262 2.52 -24.21 10.77
N GLY A 263 3.68 -24.06 10.15
CA GLY A 263 4.89 -24.83 10.44
C GLY A 263 4.84 -26.32 10.04
N ALA A 264 3.72 -26.84 9.54
CA ALA A 264 3.58 -28.25 9.22
C ALA A 264 4.57 -28.69 8.14
N ALA A 265 5.24 -29.82 8.35
CA ALA A 265 6.12 -30.44 7.37
C ALA A 265 5.30 -31.08 6.23
N ALA A 266 5.76 -30.92 5.00
CA ALA A 266 5.13 -31.50 3.80
C ALA A 266 5.66 -32.90 3.50
N ILE A 267 5.36 -33.84 4.40
CA ILE A 267 5.76 -35.25 4.24
C ILE A 267 4.79 -35.90 3.24
N ASN A 268 5.32 -36.66 2.26
CA ASN A 268 4.50 -37.38 1.25
C ASN A 268 3.50 -36.48 0.51
N TRP A 269 3.90 -35.25 0.21
CA TRP A 269 3.05 -34.31 -0.51
C TRP A 269 2.70 -34.82 -1.90
N LYS A 270 1.43 -34.68 -2.29
CA LYS A 270 0.91 -34.92 -3.63
C LYS A 270 0.22 -33.68 -4.17
N CYS A 271 0.45 -33.38 -5.43
CA CYS A 271 -0.21 -32.26 -6.09
C CYS A 271 -1.73 -32.48 -6.16
N PRO A 272 -2.55 -31.62 -5.58
CA PRO A 272 -4.00 -31.76 -5.62
C PRO A 272 -4.58 -31.63 -7.03
N GLY A 273 -3.83 -31.04 -7.96
CA GLY A 273 -4.28 -30.84 -9.35
C GLY A 273 -3.92 -31.95 -10.32
N CYS A 274 -2.83 -32.71 -10.10
CA CYS A 274 -2.37 -33.73 -11.03
C CYS A 274 -1.77 -34.98 -10.39
N GLY A 275 -1.80 -35.11 -9.07
CA GLY A 275 -1.29 -36.26 -8.33
C GLY A 275 0.23 -36.42 -8.28
N HIS A 276 1.00 -35.54 -8.94
CA HIS A 276 2.46 -35.63 -9.02
C HIS A 276 3.10 -35.35 -7.65
N GLU A 277 4.19 -36.06 -7.32
CA GLU A 277 4.81 -36.02 -5.99
C GLU A 277 6.07 -35.17 -5.90
N ARG A 278 6.59 -34.70 -7.05
CA ARG A 278 7.81 -33.88 -7.08
C ARG A 278 7.49 -32.39 -7.09
N MET A 279 8.26 -31.65 -6.30
CA MET A 279 8.26 -30.20 -6.29
C MET A 279 9.48 -29.65 -7.03
N ARG A 280 9.36 -28.46 -7.60
CA ARG A 280 10.48 -27.68 -8.10
C ARG A 280 10.55 -26.34 -7.38
N VAL A 281 11.76 -25.85 -7.18
CA VAL A 281 11.98 -24.49 -6.67
C VAL A 281 11.80 -23.50 -7.82
N VAL A 282 10.98 -22.49 -7.58
CA VAL A 282 10.82 -21.33 -8.45
C VAL A 282 11.42 -20.14 -7.72
N ARG A 283 12.36 -19.47 -8.36
CA ARG A 283 12.99 -18.26 -7.83
C ARG A 283 12.38 -17.05 -8.49
N VAL A 284 11.86 -16.12 -7.69
CA VAL A 284 11.29 -14.85 -8.12
C VAL A 284 12.11 -13.72 -7.50
N GLY A 285 12.45 -12.73 -8.31
CA GLY A 285 13.21 -11.56 -7.90
C GLY A 285 13.73 -10.79 -9.10
N ALA A 286 14.20 -9.56 -8.90
CA ALA A 286 14.57 -8.65 -9.99
C ALA A 286 15.68 -9.22 -10.90
N ALA A 287 16.78 -9.68 -10.32
CA ALA A 287 17.92 -10.19 -11.09
C ALA A 287 17.58 -11.48 -11.88
N GLY A 288 16.86 -12.42 -11.26
CA GLY A 288 16.44 -13.65 -11.94
C GLY A 288 15.46 -13.36 -13.08
N THR A 289 14.57 -12.39 -12.89
CA THR A 289 13.64 -11.91 -13.92
C THR A 289 14.39 -11.29 -15.09
N ALA A 290 15.39 -10.46 -14.84
CA ALA A 290 16.19 -9.83 -15.89
C ALA A 290 16.92 -10.89 -16.74
N ALA A 291 17.53 -11.90 -16.12
CA ALA A 291 18.22 -12.99 -16.84
C ALA A 291 17.25 -13.80 -17.74
N GLU A 292 16.05 -14.12 -17.24
CA GLU A 292 15.02 -14.83 -17.98
C GLU A 292 14.54 -14.00 -19.19
N LEU A 293 14.26 -12.72 -18.99
CA LEU A 293 13.75 -11.82 -20.02
C LEU A 293 14.78 -11.51 -21.12
N THR A 294 16.06 -11.41 -20.76
CA THR A 294 17.14 -11.27 -21.75
C THR A 294 17.15 -12.44 -22.73
N GLY A 295 16.81 -13.64 -22.25
CA GLY A 295 16.65 -14.81 -23.10
C GLY A 295 15.42 -14.76 -24.03
N LEU A 296 14.32 -14.18 -23.56
CA LEU A 296 13.06 -14.06 -24.29
C LEU A 296 13.05 -12.89 -25.30
N PHE A 297 13.68 -11.76 -24.96
CA PHE A 297 13.69 -10.52 -25.75
C PHE A 297 15.12 -10.14 -26.12
N ARG A 298 15.70 -10.88 -27.05
CA ARG A 298 17.11 -10.71 -27.45
C ARG A 298 17.36 -9.32 -28.04
N GLY A 299 18.44 -8.67 -27.58
CA GLY A 299 18.86 -7.37 -28.08
C GLY A 299 18.08 -6.16 -27.53
N VAL A 300 17.10 -6.38 -26.63
CA VAL A 300 16.36 -5.29 -25.99
C VAL A 300 17.05 -4.91 -24.68
N PRO A 301 17.37 -3.62 -24.44
CA PRO A 301 17.95 -3.17 -23.18
C PRO A 301 17.01 -3.44 -22.00
N VAL A 302 17.59 -3.85 -20.85
CA VAL A 302 16.85 -4.11 -19.61
C VAL A 302 17.32 -3.14 -18.54
N VAL A 303 16.37 -2.44 -17.90
CA VAL A 303 16.62 -1.52 -16.79
C VAL A 303 15.97 -2.08 -15.52
N LEU A 304 16.71 -2.14 -14.44
CA LEU A 304 16.23 -2.56 -13.12
C LEU A 304 16.06 -1.35 -12.22
N SER A 305 14.92 -1.23 -11.54
CA SER A 305 14.65 -0.18 -10.56
C SER A 305 13.98 -0.78 -9.31
N SER A 306 14.70 -0.76 -8.21
CA SER A 306 14.25 -1.41 -6.97
C SER A 306 15.01 -0.87 -5.76
N LYS A 307 14.64 -1.29 -4.57
CA LYS A 307 15.33 -0.88 -3.35
C LYS A 307 16.81 -1.31 -3.32
N THR A 308 17.14 -2.50 -3.83
CA THR A 308 18.52 -3.04 -3.81
C THR A 308 19.34 -2.57 -5.02
N GLN A 309 18.70 -2.37 -6.17
CA GLN A 309 19.37 -1.93 -7.41
C GLN A 309 19.47 -0.40 -7.53
N GLY A 310 18.76 0.32 -6.66
CA GLY A 310 18.63 1.77 -6.70
C GLY A 310 17.42 2.25 -7.49
N LEU A 311 16.95 3.43 -7.13
CA LEU A 311 15.83 4.10 -7.80
C LEU A 311 16.29 4.71 -9.12
N VAL A 312 15.77 4.21 -10.22
CA VAL A 312 15.81 4.89 -11.52
C VAL A 312 14.62 5.84 -11.60
N ARG A 313 14.86 7.15 -11.67
CA ARG A 313 13.76 8.13 -11.67
C ARG A 313 13.03 8.17 -13.01
N ASP A 314 13.78 8.23 -14.10
CA ASP A 314 13.25 8.43 -15.45
C ASP A 314 13.92 7.50 -16.46
N VAL A 315 13.17 7.10 -17.47
CA VAL A 315 13.66 6.34 -18.64
C VAL A 315 13.23 7.02 -19.93
N ALA A 316 14.01 6.87 -20.97
CA ALA A 316 13.69 7.43 -22.28
C ALA A 316 12.51 6.68 -22.94
N CYS A 317 11.68 7.37 -23.71
CA CYS A 317 10.61 6.77 -24.51
C CYS A 317 11.18 6.09 -25.77
N GLN A 318 11.83 4.94 -25.56
CA GLN A 318 12.43 4.11 -26.61
C GLN A 318 12.28 2.63 -26.25
N PRO A 319 12.45 1.71 -27.19
CA PRO A 319 12.35 0.27 -26.94
C PRO A 319 13.29 -0.19 -25.82
N MET A 320 12.72 -0.57 -24.69
CA MET A 320 13.43 -1.15 -23.54
C MET A 320 12.47 -1.87 -22.61
N ILE A 321 13.00 -2.77 -21.83
CA ILE A 321 12.28 -3.45 -20.76
C ILE A 321 12.69 -2.81 -19.44
N VAL A 322 11.70 -2.32 -18.69
CA VAL A 322 11.89 -1.83 -17.33
C VAL A 322 11.31 -2.84 -16.36
N ILE A 323 12.12 -3.31 -15.42
CA ILE A 323 11.67 -4.19 -14.33
C ILE A 323 11.71 -3.38 -13.05
N ALA A 324 10.56 -3.23 -12.40
CA ALA A 324 10.47 -2.44 -11.19
C ALA A 324 9.65 -3.14 -10.10
N THR A 325 10.01 -2.86 -8.84
CA THR A 325 9.18 -3.19 -7.67
C THR A 325 8.21 -2.05 -7.36
N PRO A 326 7.12 -2.30 -6.62
CA PRO A 326 6.14 -1.26 -6.26
C PRO A 326 6.79 -0.02 -5.63
N GLY A 327 6.48 1.15 -6.20
CA GLY A 327 7.03 2.44 -5.76
C GLY A 327 8.36 2.84 -6.41
N PHE A 328 8.99 1.93 -7.15
CA PHE A 328 10.25 2.19 -7.87
C PHE A 328 10.09 2.29 -9.39
N GLU A 329 8.86 2.34 -9.90
CA GLU A 329 8.59 2.43 -11.33
C GLU A 329 9.11 3.77 -11.90
N PRO A 330 10.05 3.77 -12.87
CA PRO A 330 10.52 5.01 -13.52
C PRO A 330 9.42 5.73 -14.29
N ARG A 331 9.52 7.04 -14.41
CA ARG A 331 8.68 7.81 -15.35
C ARG A 331 9.29 7.76 -16.74
N VAL A 332 8.44 7.64 -17.75
CA VAL A 332 8.87 7.74 -19.14
C VAL A 332 9.02 9.22 -19.53
N ARG A 333 10.11 9.57 -20.18
CA ARG A 333 10.36 10.91 -20.69
C ARG A 333 10.49 10.88 -22.21
N PRO A 334 9.91 11.85 -22.92
CA PRO A 334 10.05 11.92 -24.37
C PRO A 334 11.52 12.15 -24.77
N VAL A 335 11.92 11.53 -25.86
CA VAL A 335 13.25 11.74 -26.47
C VAL A 335 13.22 12.97 -27.38
N SER A 336 12.05 13.28 -27.97
CA SER A 336 11.83 14.46 -28.78
C SER A 336 10.49 15.12 -28.47
N ALA A 337 10.36 16.40 -28.79
CA ALA A 337 9.10 17.14 -28.61
C ALA A 337 7.95 16.57 -29.47
N GLU A 338 8.26 15.91 -30.57
CA GLU A 338 7.28 15.29 -31.48
C GLU A 338 6.51 14.12 -30.83
N GLN A 339 7.08 13.48 -29.80
CA GLN A 339 6.41 12.40 -29.08
C GLN A 339 5.20 12.88 -28.26
N GLY A 340 5.12 14.16 -27.94
CA GLY A 340 4.00 14.74 -27.21
C GLY A 340 3.64 13.97 -25.93
N SER A 341 2.36 13.84 -25.64
CA SER A 341 1.86 13.08 -24.46
C SER A 341 2.23 11.59 -24.53
N ALA A 342 2.39 11.02 -25.71
CA ALA A 342 2.79 9.62 -25.87
C ALA A 342 4.22 9.34 -25.39
N GLY A 343 5.09 10.37 -25.34
CA GLY A 343 6.44 10.25 -24.81
C GLY A 343 6.53 10.07 -23.28
N HIS A 344 5.41 10.11 -22.57
CA HIS A 344 5.35 9.99 -21.11
C HIS A 344 4.76 8.66 -20.62
N GLU A 345 4.58 7.67 -21.49
CA GLU A 345 3.84 6.46 -21.16
C GLU A 345 4.57 5.19 -21.60
N TYR A 346 4.39 4.12 -20.81
CA TYR A 346 4.75 2.79 -21.25
C TYR A 346 3.77 2.27 -22.31
N ARG A 347 4.25 1.51 -23.28
CA ARG A 347 3.40 0.91 -24.34
C ARG A 347 2.65 -0.32 -23.86
N ALA A 348 3.24 -1.05 -22.92
CA ALA A 348 2.56 -2.10 -22.19
C ALA A 348 3.09 -2.19 -20.76
N VAL A 349 2.25 -2.71 -19.86
CA VAL A 349 2.62 -3.04 -18.49
C VAL A 349 2.24 -4.48 -18.22
N ALA A 350 3.13 -5.27 -17.61
CA ALA A 350 2.80 -6.61 -17.15
C ALA A 350 3.11 -6.75 -15.66
N VAL A 351 2.11 -7.20 -14.89
CA VAL A 351 2.27 -7.62 -13.51
C VAL A 351 2.70 -9.08 -13.51
N LEU A 352 3.92 -9.34 -13.09
CA LEU A 352 4.48 -10.68 -13.00
C LEU A 352 4.21 -11.29 -11.63
N ASP A 353 4.19 -12.61 -11.58
CA ASP A 353 4.07 -13.36 -10.32
C ASP A 353 2.85 -12.97 -9.50
N ALA A 354 1.71 -12.71 -10.16
CA ALA A 354 0.47 -12.27 -9.52
C ALA A 354 0.01 -13.23 -8.40
N TRP A 355 0.40 -14.52 -8.48
CA TRP A 355 0.13 -15.53 -7.45
C TRP A 355 0.70 -15.18 -6.08
N THR A 356 1.72 -14.33 -5.97
CA THR A 356 2.31 -13.90 -4.69
C THR A 356 1.30 -13.15 -3.83
N SER A 357 0.33 -12.48 -4.45
CA SER A 357 -0.78 -11.80 -3.77
C SER A 357 -1.62 -12.72 -2.90
N LEU A 358 -1.72 -14.01 -3.28
CA LEU A 358 -2.49 -15.01 -2.55
C LEU A 358 -1.86 -15.40 -1.19
N TYR A 359 -0.62 -14.98 -0.95
CA TYR A 359 0.17 -15.33 0.24
C TYR A 359 0.67 -14.11 1.01
N ALA A 360 0.33 -12.92 0.54
CA ALA A 360 0.64 -11.71 1.25
C ALA A 360 -0.05 -11.72 2.62
N LEU A 361 0.69 -11.38 3.66
CA LEU A 361 0.20 -11.35 5.04
C LEU A 361 -0.30 -9.96 5.39
N GLY A 362 -1.27 -9.90 6.27
CA GLY A 362 -1.84 -8.65 6.76
C GLY A 362 -3.29 -8.42 6.29
N VAL A 363 -4.01 -7.67 7.09
CA VAL A 363 -5.44 -7.38 6.85
C VAL A 363 -5.64 -6.58 5.56
N ASP A 364 -4.68 -5.72 5.21
CA ASP A 364 -4.73 -4.87 4.01
C ASP A 364 -3.92 -5.43 2.83
N ALA A 365 -3.45 -6.67 2.89
CA ALA A 365 -2.57 -7.25 1.87
C ALA A 365 -3.17 -7.22 0.44
N ARG A 366 -4.48 -7.46 0.31
CA ARG A 366 -5.19 -7.37 -0.98
C ARG A 366 -5.30 -5.94 -1.48
N LEU A 367 -5.59 -5.00 -0.58
CA LEU A 367 -5.62 -3.57 -0.88
C LEU A 367 -4.25 -3.06 -1.34
N ASP A 368 -3.19 -3.41 -0.61
CA ASP A 368 -1.81 -3.03 -0.97
C ASP A 368 -1.41 -3.58 -2.34
N THR A 369 -1.78 -4.82 -2.62
CA THR A 369 -1.55 -5.45 -3.92
C THR A 369 -2.27 -4.70 -5.03
N LEU A 370 -3.58 -4.44 -4.86
CA LEU A 370 -4.36 -3.71 -5.86
C LEU A 370 -3.82 -2.30 -6.07
N THR A 371 -3.49 -1.59 -4.99
CA THR A 371 -2.91 -0.24 -5.05
C THR A 371 -1.60 -0.24 -5.85
N ALA A 372 -0.69 -1.17 -5.56
CA ALA A 372 0.57 -1.30 -6.28
C ALA A 372 0.35 -1.58 -7.78
N TRP A 373 -0.55 -2.48 -8.11
CA TRP A 373 -0.83 -2.83 -9.50
C TRP A 373 -1.53 -1.68 -10.25
N MET A 374 -2.51 -1.02 -9.65
CA MET A 374 -3.16 0.15 -10.25
C MET A 374 -2.17 1.28 -10.49
N ARG A 375 -1.25 1.55 -9.56
CA ARG A 375 -0.18 2.55 -9.74
C ARG A 375 0.74 2.19 -10.90
N ALA A 376 1.23 0.95 -11.00
CA ALA A 376 2.07 0.50 -12.10
C ALA A 376 1.33 0.59 -13.44
N VAL A 377 0.08 0.08 -13.49
CA VAL A 377 -0.73 0.06 -14.71
C VAL A 377 -1.17 1.47 -15.15
N SER A 378 -1.31 2.42 -14.22
CA SER A 378 -1.61 3.83 -14.55
C SER A 378 -0.51 4.53 -15.36
N LEU A 379 0.71 3.98 -15.39
CA LEU A 379 1.80 4.47 -16.22
C LEU A 379 1.73 3.99 -17.67
N CYS A 380 0.81 3.09 -17.98
CA CYS A 380 0.58 2.58 -19.33
C CYS A 380 -0.21 3.57 -20.18
N ALA A 381 0.08 3.59 -21.46
CA ALA A 381 -0.75 4.30 -22.43
C ALA A 381 -2.22 3.88 -22.33
N PRO A 382 -3.17 4.81 -22.53
CA PRO A 382 -4.59 4.46 -22.53
C PRO A 382 -4.95 3.55 -23.69
N ARG A 383 -6.07 2.85 -23.56
CA ARG A 383 -6.61 1.96 -24.60
C ARG A 383 -6.81 2.67 -25.95
N SER A 384 -7.22 3.93 -25.92
CA SER A 384 -7.39 4.76 -27.11
C SER A 384 -6.10 4.95 -27.92
N ARG A 385 -4.92 4.75 -27.27
CA ARG A 385 -3.59 4.74 -27.91
C ARG A 385 -2.92 3.37 -27.94
N GLY A 386 -3.72 2.30 -27.82
CA GLY A 386 -3.26 0.91 -27.94
C GLY A 386 -2.59 0.35 -26.68
N GLY A 387 -2.64 1.04 -25.55
CA GLY A 387 -2.06 0.58 -24.29
C GLY A 387 -2.70 -0.71 -23.78
N GLN A 388 -1.87 -1.67 -23.38
CA GLN A 388 -2.28 -2.94 -22.83
C GLN A 388 -1.58 -3.23 -21.51
N ALA A 389 -2.35 -3.78 -20.56
CA ALA A 389 -1.79 -4.27 -19.32
C ALA A 389 -2.15 -5.74 -19.11
N LEU A 390 -1.22 -6.50 -18.55
CA LEU A 390 -1.35 -7.95 -18.36
C LEU A 390 -1.16 -8.29 -16.88
N ILE A 391 -2.05 -9.12 -16.34
CA ILE A 391 -1.86 -9.78 -15.04
C ILE A 391 -1.43 -11.22 -15.36
N LEU A 392 -0.22 -11.61 -14.96
CA LEU A 392 0.36 -12.91 -15.29
C LEU A 392 0.29 -13.85 -14.09
N GLY A 393 -0.51 -14.90 -14.23
CA GLY A 393 -0.70 -15.94 -13.22
C GLY A 393 -1.99 -15.79 -12.40
N GLU A 394 -2.11 -16.64 -11.38
CA GLU A 394 -3.29 -16.69 -10.50
C GLU A 394 -3.27 -15.54 -9.50
N THR A 395 -4.45 -15.02 -9.15
CA THR A 395 -4.64 -14.05 -8.09
C THR A 395 -6.06 -14.13 -7.54
N ASP A 396 -6.40 -13.34 -6.51
CA ASP A 396 -7.78 -13.19 -6.06
C ASP A 396 -8.63 -12.57 -7.18
N PRO A 397 -9.78 -13.19 -7.54
CA PRO A 397 -10.65 -12.68 -8.59
C PRO A 397 -11.11 -11.24 -8.37
N ALA A 398 -11.32 -10.80 -7.12
CA ALA A 398 -11.74 -9.43 -6.83
C ALA A 398 -10.63 -8.42 -7.12
N ILE A 399 -9.36 -8.79 -6.89
CA ILE A 399 -8.20 -7.96 -7.28
C ILE A 399 -8.14 -7.83 -8.81
N ALA A 400 -8.19 -8.98 -9.51
CA ALA A 400 -8.12 -8.99 -10.97
C ALA A 400 -9.27 -8.20 -11.61
N GLN A 401 -10.51 -8.42 -11.16
CA GLN A 401 -11.69 -7.71 -11.67
C GLN A 401 -11.62 -6.21 -11.39
N SER A 402 -11.19 -5.81 -10.18
CA SER A 402 -11.01 -4.40 -9.83
C SER A 402 -10.04 -3.70 -10.77
N LEU A 403 -8.93 -4.35 -11.12
CA LEU A 403 -7.95 -3.80 -12.06
C LEU A 403 -8.46 -3.81 -13.50
N MET A 404 -9.09 -4.91 -13.96
CA MET A 404 -9.61 -5.05 -15.32
C MET A 404 -10.71 -4.04 -15.63
N LEU A 405 -11.57 -3.77 -14.67
CA LEU A 405 -12.70 -2.82 -14.80
C LEU A 405 -12.32 -1.41 -14.35
N TRP A 406 -11.12 -1.24 -13.79
CA TRP A 406 -10.67 -0.01 -13.16
C TRP A 406 -11.63 0.49 -12.07
N ASP A 407 -12.21 -0.47 -11.34
CA ASP A 407 -13.19 -0.22 -10.28
C ASP A 407 -12.78 -0.92 -8.97
N SER A 408 -12.09 -0.20 -8.12
CA SER A 408 -11.61 -0.72 -6.83
C SER A 408 -12.73 -0.96 -5.80
N ARG A 409 -13.98 -0.54 -6.08
CA ARG A 409 -15.14 -0.81 -5.21
C ARG A 409 -15.42 -2.30 -5.10
N ILE A 410 -15.11 -3.08 -6.15
CA ILE A 410 -15.31 -4.53 -6.19
C ILE A 410 -14.51 -5.20 -5.05
N LEU A 411 -13.22 -4.88 -4.93
CA LEU A 411 -12.40 -5.40 -3.84
C LEU A 411 -12.81 -4.79 -2.50
N ALA A 412 -13.04 -3.47 -2.45
CA ALA A 412 -13.37 -2.78 -1.21
C ALA A 412 -14.68 -3.29 -0.58
N ALA A 413 -15.69 -3.62 -1.39
CA ALA A 413 -16.95 -4.20 -0.92
C ALA A 413 -16.74 -5.59 -0.34
N LYS A 414 -16.01 -6.46 -1.07
CA LYS A 414 -15.68 -7.82 -0.61
C LYS A 414 -14.85 -7.81 0.68
N ASP A 415 -13.81 -6.96 0.73
CA ASP A 415 -12.98 -6.82 1.92
C ASP A 415 -13.79 -6.32 3.12
N LEU A 416 -14.70 -5.39 2.90
CA LEU A 416 -15.56 -4.88 3.96
C LEU A 416 -16.53 -5.94 4.48
N GLU A 417 -17.17 -6.71 3.60
CA GLU A 417 -18.04 -7.82 3.97
C GLU A 417 -17.32 -8.82 4.87
N GLU A 418 -16.13 -9.28 4.47
CA GLU A 418 -15.30 -10.20 5.26
C GLU A 418 -14.87 -9.59 6.61
N ARG A 419 -14.60 -8.27 6.65
CA ARG A 419 -14.24 -7.58 7.91
C ARG A 419 -15.44 -7.42 8.86
N VAL A 420 -16.63 -7.24 8.33
CA VAL A 420 -17.87 -7.24 9.14
C VAL A 420 -18.09 -8.61 9.78
N GLU A 421 -18.00 -9.68 8.98
CA GLU A 421 -18.16 -11.06 9.47
C GLU A 421 -17.11 -11.45 10.51
N THR A 422 -15.86 -11.03 10.32
CA THR A 422 -14.74 -11.40 11.20
C THR A 422 -14.51 -10.41 12.35
N GLY A 423 -15.30 -9.34 12.45
CA GLY A 423 -15.13 -8.28 13.45
C GLY A 423 -13.76 -7.60 13.34
N MET A 424 -13.41 -7.14 12.14
CA MET A 424 -12.17 -6.41 11.85
C MET A 424 -12.46 -4.95 11.51
N PRO A 425 -11.48 -4.02 11.73
CA PRO A 425 -11.65 -2.64 11.29
C PRO A 425 -11.93 -2.55 9.78
N PRO A 426 -12.83 -1.64 9.36
CA PRO A 426 -13.47 -0.56 10.10
C PRO A 426 -14.81 -0.92 10.76
N ALA A 427 -15.31 -2.14 10.65
CA ALA A 427 -16.59 -2.55 11.25
C ALA A 427 -16.56 -2.46 12.78
N VAL A 428 -15.41 -2.72 13.38
CA VAL A 428 -15.11 -2.50 14.79
C VAL A 428 -13.91 -1.60 14.94
N ALA A 429 -13.74 -0.96 16.10
CA ALA A 429 -12.50 -0.33 16.48
C ALA A 429 -11.56 -1.37 17.07
N ALA A 430 -10.30 -1.35 16.69
CA ALA A 430 -9.31 -2.27 17.24
C ALA A 430 -8.06 -1.54 17.73
N ALA A 431 -7.39 -2.13 18.70
CA ALA A 431 -6.08 -1.67 19.13
C ALA A 431 -5.13 -2.86 19.24
N CYS A 432 -3.92 -2.68 18.75
CA CYS A 432 -2.83 -3.60 19.00
C CYS A 432 -2.03 -3.09 20.21
N VAL A 433 -1.80 -3.97 21.19
CA VAL A 433 -0.96 -3.72 22.36
C VAL A 433 0.19 -4.70 22.33
N TRP A 434 1.40 -4.21 22.54
CA TRP A 434 2.59 -5.08 22.58
C TRP A 434 3.60 -4.61 23.59
N GLY A 435 4.43 -5.54 24.02
CA GLY A 435 5.47 -5.29 25.01
C GLY A 435 5.75 -6.55 25.81
N ARG A 436 6.36 -6.38 26.99
CA ARG A 436 6.62 -7.50 27.90
C ARG A 436 5.30 -8.09 28.40
N ARG A 437 5.21 -9.42 28.46
CA ARG A 437 3.96 -10.16 28.76
C ARG A 437 3.27 -9.67 30.03
N ASP A 438 3.99 -9.51 31.14
CA ASP A 438 3.45 -9.04 32.40
C ASP A 438 2.89 -7.61 32.31
N ALA A 439 3.59 -6.69 31.60
CA ALA A 439 3.11 -5.34 31.38
C ALA A 439 1.84 -5.33 30.52
N VAL A 440 1.82 -6.12 29.44
CA VAL A 440 0.64 -6.26 28.57
C VAL A 440 -0.54 -6.85 29.34
N MET A 441 -0.34 -7.93 30.13
CA MET A 441 -1.41 -8.55 30.91
C MET A 441 -1.95 -7.61 32.01
N THR A 442 -1.06 -6.87 32.68
CA THR A 442 -1.44 -5.86 33.69
C THR A 442 -2.29 -4.76 33.06
N LEU A 443 -1.88 -4.25 31.88
CA LEU A 443 -2.68 -3.28 31.13
C LEU A 443 -4.06 -3.84 30.82
N MET A 444 -4.14 -5.07 30.25
CA MET A 444 -5.40 -5.71 29.87
C MET A 444 -6.35 -5.84 31.06
N GLN A 445 -5.83 -6.22 32.22
CA GLN A 445 -6.61 -6.31 33.46
C GLN A 445 -7.12 -4.92 33.90
N ARG A 446 -6.25 -3.89 33.91
CA ARG A 446 -6.60 -2.53 34.35
C ARG A 446 -7.63 -1.85 33.47
N ILE A 447 -7.57 -2.08 32.14
CA ILE A 447 -8.59 -1.55 31.23
C ILE A 447 -9.87 -2.38 31.20
N GLY A 448 -9.90 -3.54 31.89
CA GLY A 448 -11.05 -4.45 31.91
C GLY A 448 -11.25 -5.23 30.63
N ALA A 449 -10.19 -5.50 29.87
CA ALA A 449 -10.28 -6.26 28.61
C ALA A 449 -10.37 -7.79 28.86
N LEU A 450 -9.96 -8.26 30.03
CA LEU A 450 -10.05 -9.66 30.44
C LEU A 450 -11.44 -9.93 31.03
N GLY A 451 -12.36 -10.47 30.24
CA GLY A 451 -13.68 -10.92 30.69
C GLY A 451 -14.70 -9.80 30.96
N GLY A 452 -14.51 -8.62 30.40
CA GLY A 452 -15.44 -7.51 30.56
C GLY A 452 -16.40 -7.32 29.38
N ASP A 453 -17.66 -7.00 29.65
CA ASP A 453 -18.69 -6.73 28.63
C ASP A 453 -18.37 -5.54 27.72
N TRP A 454 -17.47 -4.65 28.13
CA TRP A 454 -17.17 -3.46 27.36
C TRP A 454 -16.37 -3.73 26.07
N THR A 455 -15.71 -4.89 25.95
CA THR A 455 -15.04 -5.37 24.72
C THR A 455 -15.92 -6.26 23.86
N ALA A 456 -17.18 -6.49 24.25
CA ALA A 456 -18.07 -7.36 23.50
C ALA A 456 -18.38 -6.80 22.10
N CYS A 457 -18.06 -7.58 21.06
CA CYS A 457 -18.35 -7.29 19.66
C CYS A 457 -19.28 -8.38 19.10
N GLY A 458 -20.52 -8.47 19.62
CA GLY A 458 -21.43 -9.57 19.32
C GLY A 458 -20.92 -10.89 19.90
N GLU A 459 -20.95 -11.96 19.11
CA GLU A 459 -20.46 -13.29 19.50
C GLU A 459 -18.93 -13.45 19.42
N LEU A 460 -18.23 -12.45 18.84
CA LEU A 460 -16.79 -12.52 18.64
C LEU A 460 -16.03 -12.13 19.91
N PRO A 461 -14.91 -12.80 20.22
CA PRO A 461 -14.11 -12.44 21.39
C PRO A 461 -13.55 -11.02 21.25
N GLY A 462 -13.71 -10.21 22.29
CA GLY A 462 -13.20 -8.83 22.33
C GLY A 462 -11.68 -8.72 22.39
N MET A 463 -10.98 -9.82 22.72
CA MET A 463 -9.52 -9.87 22.79
C MET A 463 -9.00 -11.07 22.01
N LEU A 464 -7.93 -10.87 21.24
CA LEU A 464 -7.17 -11.90 20.56
C LEU A 464 -5.72 -11.88 21.06
N GLY A 465 -5.18 -13.06 21.39
CA GLY A 465 -3.86 -13.21 22.00
C GLY A 465 -3.91 -13.27 23.52
N PRO A 466 -2.78 -13.02 24.24
CA PRO A 466 -1.51 -12.56 23.70
C PRO A 466 -0.72 -13.66 22.97
N VAL A 467 -0.07 -13.28 21.87
CA VAL A 467 0.82 -14.17 21.10
C VAL A 467 2.26 -13.69 21.22
N PRO A 468 3.26 -14.60 21.31
CA PRO A 468 4.66 -14.22 21.32
C PRO A 468 5.05 -13.50 20.01
N ILE A 469 5.90 -12.47 20.12
CA ILE A 469 6.52 -11.79 19.00
C ILE A 469 8.04 -11.78 19.14
N ALA A 470 8.75 -11.70 18.00
CA ALA A 470 10.21 -11.64 18.00
C ALA A 470 10.72 -10.39 18.74
N GLN A 471 11.90 -10.54 19.32
CA GLN A 471 12.64 -9.37 19.82
C GLN A 471 13.08 -8.50 18.63
N PRO A 472 13.25 -7.17 18.82
CA PRO A 472 13.84 -6.32 17.80
C PRO A 472 15.26 -6.77 17.44
N ASP A 473 15.63 -6.68 16.16
CA ASP A 473 16.96 -7.11 15.67
C ASP A 473 18.13 -6.30 16.27
N THR A 474 17.85 -5.10 16.78
CA THR A 474 18.82 -4.20 17.41
C THR A 474 18.35 -3.86 18.81
N VAL A 475 18.69 -4.68 19.78
CA VAL A 475 18.41 -4.41 21.21
C VAL A 475 19.73 -4.18 21.93
N ASP A 476 19.89 -3.02 22.55
CA ASP A 476 21.00 -2.75 23.46
C ASP A 476 20.90 -3.71 24.67
N ALA A 477 22.03 -4.13 25.21
CA ALA A 477 22.07 -5.02 26.38
C ALA A 477 21.26 -4.50 27.58
N ARG A 478 21.10 -3.17 27.69
CA ARG A 478 20.28 -2.50 28.72
C ARG A 478 18.76 -2.65 28.48
N GLU A 479 18.36 -2.86 27.23
CA GLU A 479 16.94 -3.03 26.84
C GLU A 479 16.53 -4.50 26.76
N LEU A 480 17.49 -5.41 26.88
CA LEU A 480 17.23 -6.86 26.70
C LEU A 480 16.21 -7.39 27.72
N GLU A 481 16.27 -6.93 28.96
CA GLU A 481 15.31 -7.31 30.01
C GLU A 481 13.93 -6.70 29.77
N ALA A 482 13.89 -5.44 29.32
CA ALA A 482 12.65 -4.75 29.01
C ALA A 482 11.90 -5.37 27.81
N THR A 483 12.64 -5.97 26.88
CA THR A 483 12.10 -6.61 25.66
C THR A 483 12.03 -8.13 25.75
N ALA A 484 12.40 -8.74 26.87
CA ALA A 484 12.24 -10.17 27.09
C ALA A 484 10.77 -10.58 27.13
N ASP A 485 10.46 -11.81 26.67
CA ASP A 485 9.09 -12.36 26.61
C ASP A 485 8.06 -11.39 26.02
N ARG A 486 8.39 -10.83 24.84
CA ARG A 486 7.47 -9.91 24.15
C ARG A 486 6.26 -10.63 23.61
N VAL A 487 5.13 -10.01 23.81
CA VAL A 487 3.84 -10.48 23.28
C VAL A 487 3.08 -9.34 22.61
N LYS A 488 2.15 -9.72 21.75
CA LYS A 488 1.18 -8.83 21.11
C LYS A 488 -0.23 -9.33 21.37
N ALA A 489 -1.14 -8.43 21.67
CA ALA A 489 -2.57 -8.72 21.78
C ALA A 489 -3.37 -7.68 20.99
N VAL A 490 -4.52 -8.10 20.50
CA VAL A 490 -5.48 -7.21 19.81
C VAL A 490 -6.73 -7.10 20.66
N ILE A 491 -7.15 -5.87 20.94
CA ILE A 491 -8.41 -5.54 21.60
C ILE A 491 -9.38 -5.04 20.55
N ARG A 492 -10.59 -5.53 20.54
CA ARG A 492 -11.69 -5.10 19.68
C ARG A 492 -12.83 -4.55 20.50
N VAL A 493 -13.43 -3.47 20.05
CA VAL A 493 -14.62 -2.87 20.66
C VAL A 493 -15.57 -2.36 19.57
N PRO A 494 -16.86 -2.22 19.84
CA PRO A 494 -17.77 -1.53 18.93
C PRO A 494 -17.24 -0.15 18.55
N GLN A 495 -17.50 0.31 17.32
CA GLN A 495 -17.02 1.63 16.83
C GLN A 495 -17.42 2.78 17.75
N SER A 496 -18.60 2.71 18.39
CA SER A 496 -19.07 3.70 19.37
C SER A 496 -18.15 3.86 20.58
N ARG A 497 -17.36 2.84 20.90
CA ARG A 497 -16.42 2.83 22.03
C ARG A 497 -14.97 3.10 21.65
N ARG A 498 -14.71 3.47 20.40
CA ARG A 498 -13.35 3.74 19.92
C ARG A 498 -12.62 4.80 20.75
N ALA A 499 -13.29 5.90 21.06
CA ALA A 499 -12.72 6.97 21.89
C ALA A 499 -12.43 6.52 23.32
N GLU A 500 -13.30 5.70 23.91
CA GLU A 500 -13.12 5.10 25.21
C GLU A 500 -11.90 4.17 25.24
N LEU A 501 -11.76 3.31 24.23
CA LEU A 501 -10.60 2.42 24.09
C LEU A 501 -9.30 3.23 24.04
N ALA A 502 -9.23 4.25 23.17
CA ALA A 502 -8.06 5.10 23.05
C ALA A 502 -7.72 5.81 24.37
N ALA A 503 -8.73 6.36 25.08
CA ALA A 503 -8.54 7.05 26.34
C ALA A 503 -8.06 6.10 27.46
N ARG A 504 -8.60 4.90 27.56
CA ARG A 504 -8.17 3.89 28.53
C ARG A 504 -6.72 3.46 28.28
N LEU A 505 -6.37 3.14 27.03
CA LEU A 505 -5.02 2.74 26.65
C LEU A 505 -4.01 3.86 26.92
N HIS A 506 -4.33 5.09 26.53
CA HIS A 506 -3.46 6.24 26.78
C HIS A 506 -3.21 6.46 28.28
N ARG A 507 -4.27 6.46 29.10
CA ARG A 507 -4.17 6.66 30.55
C ARG A 507 -3.30 5.60 31.23
N GLU A 508 -3.54 4.32 30.94
CA GLU A 508 -2.82 3.24 31.62
C GLU A 508 -1.37 3.10 31.11
N THR A 509 -1.11 3.42 29.83
CA THR A 509 0.26 3.49 29.32
C THR A 509 1.02 4.68 29.90
N ALA A 510 0.38 5.84 30.01
CA ALA A 510 0.98 7.00 30.68
C ALA A 510 1.28 6.70 32.16
N ARG A 511 0.39 5.99 32.85
CA ARG A 511 0.61 5.52 34.22
C ARG A 511 1.81 4.57 34.32
N HIS A 512 1.90 3.57 33.44
CA HIS A 512 3.02 2.63 33.38
C HIS A 512 4.37 3.38 33.26
N VAL A 513 4.43 4.35 32.34
CA VAL A 513 5.65 5.17 32.14
C VAL A 513 5.94 6.06 33.35
N ALA A 514 4.93 6.75 33.89
CA ALA A 514 5.10 7.66 35.03
C ALA A 514 5.50 6.92 36.30
N SER A 515 4.96 5.73 36.53
CA SER A 515 5.30 4.87 37.69
C SER A 515 6.59 4.09 37.50
N ARG A 516 7.27 4.23 36.35
CA ARG A 516 8.47 3.46 35.98
C ARG A 516 8.28 1.95 36.16
N GLU A 517 7.08 1.47 35.82
CA GLU A 517 6.79 0.02 35.83
C GLU A 517 7.71 -0.69 34.83
N PRO A 518 8.26 -1.86 35.17
CA PRO A 518 9.23 -2.53 34.32
C PRO A 518 8.59 -3.11 33.05
N GLY A 519 9.38 -3.18 31.98
CA GLY A 519 8.99 -3.80 30.72
C GLY A 519 8.48 -2.79 29.67
N GLU A 520 8.69 -3.14 28.41
CA GLU A 520 8.12 -2.38 27.29
C GLU A 520 6.60 -2.49 27.30
N LEU A 521 5.91 -1.38 27.06
CA LEU A 521 4.47 -1.34 26.85
C LEU A 521 4.13 -0.27 25.82
N ARG A 522 3.53 -0.69 24.71
CA ARG A 522 3.11 0.19 23.61
C ARG A 522 1.75 -0.21 23.09
N PHE A 523 1.06 0.74 22.46
CA PHE A 523 -0.20 0.47 21.78
C PHE A 523 -0.36 1.30 20.50
N ARG A 524 -1.23 0.83 19.61
CA ARG A 524 -1.67 1.56 18.41
C ARG A 524 -3.15 1.27 18.20
N VAL A 525 -3.95 2.32 17.95
CA VAL A 525 -5.38 2.21 17.64
C VAL A 525 -5.55 2.10 16.13
N ASP A 526 -6.42 1.19 15.68
CA ASP A 526 -6.69 0.83 14.28
C ASP A 526 -5.41 0.72 13.43
N PRO A 527 -4.44 -0.12 13.84
CA PRO A 527 -3.22 -0.31 13.06
C PRO A 527 -3.52 -1.06 11.76
N LYS A 528 -2.71 -0.80 10.74
CA LYS A 528 -2.73 -1.55 9.48
C LYS A 528 -2.34 -3.02 9.71
N ASP A 529 -1.35 -3.25 10.55
CA ASP A 529 -0.83 -4.57 10.89
C ASP A 529 -1.39 -5.03 12.23
N LEU A 530 -2.56 -5.66 12.20
CA LEU A 530 -3.17 -6.26 13.38
C LEU A 530 -2.54 -7.62 13.75
N ILE A 531 -2.01 -8.34 12.76
CA ILE A 531 -1.51 -9.71 12.90
C ILE A 531 -0.02 -9.77 12.60
#